data_8840a8783f1c6d7511fa6c49456fd824
#
_entry.id   8840a8783f1c6d7511fa6c49456fd824
#
_cell.length_a   1.000
_cell.length_b   1.000
_cell.length_c   1.000
_cell.angle_alpha   90.00
_cell.angle_beta   90.00
_cell.angle_gamma   90.00
#
_symmetry.space_group_name_H-M   'P 1'
#
loop_
_entity.id
_entity.type
_entity.pdbx_description
1 polymer ?
#
loop_
_entity_poly.entity_id
_entity_poly.type
_entity_poly.pdbx_seq_one_letter_code
_entity_poly.pdbx_strand_id
1 'polypeptide(L)'
;MKGLGGLYEVLTEEGERLSCRAKGNLKRDEEKVQIGDNVTVTVDDATPDSIIISAIGERKNSLIRPPLANLDYLFIVFAARKPTPVIETVDKLTAIAEHNSILPIIVITKTDLDKTAADEYAAIYRTVGYPTFVTSSESGEGTDEIKAYISEVMRDGATAAFAGASGVGKSTLLNALFPDLSLATSEISRKIERGRHTTRHVELFLLEGGGFLADTPGFSLIDFERFDFFSLDDLPLAFPEIRGLVGSCRYVDCAHVGEGADECAVARAVANGEIPESRVASYRSVWRTLKAKKGYN
;
A
#
# COMPACT_ATOMS: atom_id res chain seq x y z
N MET A 1 14.29 10.31 -2.10
CA MET A 1 13.95 9.89 -3.46
C MET A 1 14.37 8.45 -3.75
N LYS A 2 15.64 8.09 -3.66
CA LYS A 2 16.15 6.71 -3.78
C LYS A 2 17.38 6.48 -2.91
N GLY A 3 17.71 5.20 -2.64
CA GLY A 3 18.88 4.83 -1.85
C GLY A 3 19.55 3.57 -2.39
N LEU A 4 20.86 3.61 -2.58
CA LEU A 4 21.66 2.48 -3.06
C LEU A 4 23.02 2.48 -2.37
N GLY A 5 23.37 1.37 -1.72
CA GLY A 5 24.71 1.21 -1.12
C GLY A 5 25.08 2.26 -0.05
N GLY A 6 24.09 2.82 0.65
CA GLY A 6 24.28 3.87 1.66
C GLY A 6 24.41 5.29 1.09
N LEU A 7 24.19 5.45 -0.21
CA LEU A 7 24.04 6.73 -0.88
C LEU A 7 22.57 6.98 -1.11
N TYR A 8 22.08 8.17 -0.76
CA TYR A 8 20.69 8.59 -0.88
C TYR A 8 20.59 9.80 -1.79
N GLU A 9 19.57 9.82 -2.63
CA GLU A 9 19.18 11.02 -3.37
C GLU A 9 18.08 11.72 -2.56
N VAL A 10 18.30 12.98 -2.22
CA VAL A 10 17.38 13.85 -1.50
C VAL A 10 16.91 14.95 -2.43
N LEU A 11 15.61 15.23 -2.43
CA LEU A 11 15.02 16.39 -3.09
C LEU A 11 14.85 17.50 -2.06
N THR A 12 15.42 18.70 -2.31
CA THR A 12 15.23 19.85 -1.43
C THR A 12 13.87 20.51 -1.67
N GLU A 13 13.47 21.43 -0.79
CA GLU A 13 12.25 22.21 -0.94
C GLU A 13 12.30 23.14 -2.18
N GLU A 14 13.50 23.54 -2.61
CA GLU A 14 13.74 24.34 -3.82
C GLU A 14 13.74 23.47 -5.10
N GLY A 15 13.59 22.15 -4.98
CA GLY A 15 13.55 21.22 -6.11
C GLY A 15 14.92 20.72 -6.57
N GLU A 16 15.99 21.00 -5.85
CA GLU A 16 17.34 20.50 -6.15
C GLU A 16 17.50 19.04 -5.72
N ARG A 17 18.27 18.27 -6.48
CA ARG A 17 18.61 16.88 -6.17
C ARG A 17 20.01 16.79 -5.60
N LEU A 18 20.11 16.37 -4.34
CA LEU A 18 21.38 16.22 -3.63
C LEU A 18 21.71 14.74 -3.44
N SER A 19 22.99 14.39 -3.60
CA SER A 19 23.49 13.05 -3.30
C SER A 19 24.13 13.08 -1.91
N CYS A 20 23.56 12.33 -0.96
CA CYS A 20 23.91 12.38 0.45
C CYS A 20 24.25 10.99 0.98
N ARG A 21 25.06 10.95 2.05
CA ARG A 21 25.25 9.74 2.87
C ARG A 21 24.55 9.92 4.22
N ALA A 22 24.06 8.84 4.81
CA ALA A 22 23.55 8.91 6.17
C ALA A 22 24.69 9.00 7.18
N LYS A 23 24.56 9.85 8.20
CA LYS A 23 25.45 9.92 9.37
C LYS A 23 25.53 8.55 10.05
N GLY A 24 26.66 8.25 10.70
CA GLY A 24 26.97 6.92 11.21
C GLY A 24 25.93 6.32 12.17
N ASN A 25 25.27 7.16 13.00
CA ASN A 25 24.20 6.75 13.91
C ASN A 25 22.90 6.37 13.19
N LEU A 26 22.61 6.98 12.03
CA LEU A 26 21.41 6.71 11.21
C LEU A 26 21.53 5.45 10.32
N LYS A 27 22.56 4.63 10.56
CA LYS A 27 22.79 3.34 9.89
C LYS A 27 22.32 2.14 10.70
N ARG A 28 21.89 2.34 11.96
CA ARG A 28 21.40 1.29 12.85
C ARG A 28 19.93 0.99 12.55
N ASP A 29 19.50 -0.25 12.81
CA ASP A 29 18.21 -0.78 12.33
C ASP A 29 16.97 0.03 12.74
N GLU A 30 16.94 0.61 13.92
CA GLU A 30 15.78 1.40 14.41
C GLU A 30 15.73 2.83 13.87
N GLU A 31 16.87 3.38 13.46
CA GLU A 31 17.00 4.76 12.95
C GLU A 31 17.45 4.80 11.48
N LYS A 32 17.32 3.71 10.76
CA LYS A 32 17.76 3.62 9.38
C LYS A 32 16.91 4.52 8.47
N VAL A 33 17.58 5.31 7.64
CA VAL A 33 16.94 6.13 6.62
C VAL A 33 16.16 5.24 5.66
N GLN A 34 14.89 5.55 5.47
CA GLN A 34 13.99 4.92 4.51
C GLN A 34 13.68 5.86 3.36
N ILE A 35 13.25 5.31 2.24
CA ILE A 35 12.73 6.12 1.13
C ILE A 35 11.40 6.73 1.57
N GLY A 36 11.17 8.01 1.28
CA GLY A 36 10.02 8.76 1.77
C GLY A 36 10.25 9.50 3.09
N ASP A 37 11.40 9.33 3.74
CA ASP A 37 11.72 10.13 4.92
C ASP A 37 11.89 11.61 4.58
N ASN A 38 11.36 12.47 5.44
CA ASN A 38 11.75 13.86 5.54
C ASN A 38 13.06 13.93 6.32
N VAL A 39 14.09 14.54 5.74
CA VAL A 39 15.43 14.51 6.32
C VAL A 39 16.03 15.91 6.40
N THR A 40 16.88 16.13 7.40
CA THR A 40 17.77 17.29 7.46
C THR A 40 19.11 16.93 6.89
N VAL A 41 19.61 17.74 5.97
CA VAL A 41 20.95 17.61 5.37
C VAL A 41 21.88 18.71 5.86
N THR A 42 23.15 18.36 6.06
CA THR A 42 24.21 19.31 6.46
C THR A 42 25.49 19.00 5.70
N VAL A 43 26.40 19.96 5.62
CA VAL A 43 27.76 19.70 5.15
C VAL A 43 28.49 18.84 6.19
N ASP A 44 29.28 17.89 5.72
CA ASP A 44 30.06 17.02 6.61
C ASP A 44 31.29 17.79 7.13
N ASP A 45 31.39 17.93 8.46
CA ASP A 45 32.53 18.61 9.10
C ASP A 45 33.89 17.96 8.78
N ALA A 46 33.88 16.64 8.53
CA ALA A 46 35.10 15.89 8.20
C ALA A 46 35.48 15.96 6.70
N THR A 47 34.52 16.28 5.83
CA THR A 47 34.68 16.33 4.37
C THR A 47 33.84 17.48 3.81
N PRO A 48 34.39 18.70 3.73
CA PRO A 48 33.62 19.92 3.41
C PRO A 48 32.82 19.90 2.08
N ASP A 49 33.20 19.05 1.13
CA ASP A 49 32.52 18.88 -0.15
C ASP A 49 31.43 17.80 -0.11
N SER A 50 31.15 17.19 1.05
CA SER A 50 30.22 16.09 1.22
C SER A 50 28.99 16.56 1.99
N ILE A 51 27.81 16.18 1.48
CA ILE A 51 26.51 16.42 2.15
C ILE A 51 26.08 15.13 2.84
N ILE A 52 25.66 15.25 4.10
CA ILE A 52 25.18 14.13 4.90
C ILE A 52 23.75 14.36 5.38
N ILE A 53 22.99 13.28 5.50
CA ILE A 53 21.74 13.25 6.23
C ILE A 53 22.10 13.23 7.73
N SER A 54 21.77 14.30 8.44
CA SER A 54 22.09 14.50 9.86
C SER A 54 20.96 14.12 10.79
N ALA A 55 19.71 14.22 10.33
CA ALA A 55 18.50 13.83 11.09
C ALA A 55 17.40 13.30 10.17
N ILE A 56 16.49 12.50 10.75
CA ILE A 56 15.26 12.02 10.15
C ILE A 56 14.11 12.71 10.90
N GLY A 57 13.17 13.29 10.16
CA GLY A 57 11.94 13.86 10.70
C GLY A 57 10.98 12.78 11.22
N GLU A 58 9.97 13.20 11.96
CA GLU A 58 8.91 12.30 12.43
C GLU A 58 8.19 11.66 11.24
N ARG A 59 8.01 10.34 11.31
CA ARG A 59 7.30 9.57 10.29
C ARG A 59 5.81 9.50 10.61
N LYS A 60 4.95 9.79 9.66
CA LYS A 60 3.50 9.50 9.75
C LYS A 60 3.28 7.99 9.89
N ASN A 61 4.02 7.21 9.11
CA ASN A 61 3.99 5.76 9.07
C ASN A 61 5.29 5.21 8.48
N SER A 62 5.49 3.90 8.63
CA SER A 62 6.66 3.19 8.08
C SER A 62 6.26 1.77 7.73
N LEU A 63 6.33 1.42 6.47
CA LEU A 63 6.08 0.06 6.00
C LEU A 63 7.33 -0.80 6.13
N ILE A 64 7.13 -2.06 6.55
CA ILE A 64 8.21 -3.05 6.66
C ILE A 64 8.62 -3.56 5.27
N ARG A 65 7.63 -3.74 4.39
CA ARG A 65 7.84 -4.27 3.04
C ARG A 65 6.81 -3.73 2.04
N PRO A 66 7.30 -3.00 1.04
CA PRO A 66 8.66 -2.49 0.90
C PRO A 66 8.98 -1.47 2.00
N PRO A 67 10.27 -1.27 2.37
CA PRO A 67 10.65 -0.24 3.37
C PRO A 67 10.40 1.15 2.75
N LEU A 68 9.29 1.75 3.15
CA LEU A 68 8.81 3.05 2.65
C LEU A 68 8.18 3.80 3.81
N ALA A 69 8.56 5.07 3.99
CA ALA A 69 8.02 5.96 5.01
C ALA A 69 7.06 6.99 4.40
N ASN A 70 6.17 7.53 5.24
CA ASN A 70 5.30 8.66 4.92
C ASN A 70 4.38 8.43 3.70
N LEU A 71 3.84 7.21 3.56
CA LEU A 71 2.88 6.88 2.51
C LEU A 71 1.49 7.38 2.89
N ASP A 72 0.84 8.15 2.02
CA ASP A 72 -0.51 8.67 2.23
C ASP A 72 -1.58 7.76 1.59
N TYR A 73 -1.30 7.23 0.39
CA TYR A 73 -2.26 6.48 -0.42
C TYR A 73 -1.69 5.16 -0.91
N LEU A 74 -2.48 4.08 -0.80
CA LEU A 74 -2.16 2.79 -1.39
C LEU A 74 -3.20 2.40 -2.43
N PHE A 75 -2.87 2.52 -3.71
CA PHE A 75 -3.71 2.05 -4.81
C PHE A 75 -3.56 0.53 -4.94
N ILE A 76 -4.61 -0.20 -4.56
CA ILE A 76 -4.67 -1.66 -4.61
C ILE A 76 -5.33 -2.08 -5.91
N VAL A 77 -4.52 -2.59 -6.83
CA VAL A 77 -4.94 -2.91 -8.20
C VAL A 77 -5.14 -4.41 -8.36
N PHE A 78 -6.32 -4.81 -8.81
CA PHE A 78 -6.60 -6.18 -9.21
C PHE A 78 -7.51 -6.24 -10.44
N ALA A 79 -7.47 -7.34 -11.17
CA ALA A 79 -8.28 -7.50 -12.37
C ALA A 79 -9.64 -8.10 -12.04
N ALA A 80 -10.70 -7.67 -12.71
CA ALA A 80 -12.00 -8.32 -12.63
C ALA A 80 -11.90 -9.80 -13.05
N ARG A 81 -11.04 -10.06 -14.06
CA ARG A 81 -10.75 -11.40 -14.59
C ARG A 81 -9.37 -11.44 -15.24
N LYS A 82 -8.73 -12.63 -15.23
CA LYS A 82 -7.40 -12.88 -15.84
C LYS A 82 -6.28 -11.93 -15.38
N PRO A 83 -5.71 -12.20 -14.18
CA PRO A 83 -5.96 -13.35 -13.30
C PRO A 83 -7.24 -13.19 -12.49
N THR A 84 -7.84 -14.31 -12.06
CA THR A 84 -8.91 -14.27 -11.06
C THR A 84 -8.36 -13.70 -9.76
N PRO A 85 -8.98 -12.67 -9.19
CA PRO A 85 -8.47 -12.03 -7.98
C PRO A 85 -8.58 -12.98 -6.77
N VAL A 86 -7.55 -12.97 -5.94
CA VAL A 86 -7.58 -13.57 -4.61
C VAL A 86 -8.00 -12.46 -3.64
N ILE A 87 -9.31 -12.38 -3.36
CA ILE A 87 -9.90 -11.29 -2.56
C ILE A 87 -9.26 -11.18 -1.18
N GLU A 88 -8.93 -12.30 -0.54
CA GLU A 88 -8.20 -12.28 0.73
C GLU A 88 -6.86 -11.52 0.64
N THR A 89 -6.15 -11.58 -0.49
CA THR A 89 -4.91 -10.81 -0.69
C THR A 89 -5.20 -9.32 -0.78
N VAL A 90 -6.27 -8.93 -1.46
CA VAL A 90 -6.71 -7.52 -1.54
C VAL A 90 -7.06 -7.02 -0.14
N ASP A 91 -7.82 -7.80 0.62
CA ASP A 91 -8.26 -7.46 1.98
C ASP A 91 -7.07 -7.39 2.97
N LYS A 92 -6.06 -8.25 2.82
CA LYS A 92 -4.81 -8.14 3.58
C LYS A 92 -4.08 -6.82 3.29
N LEU A 93 -4.05 -6.38 2.03
CA LEU A 93 -3.46 -5.09 1.65
C LEU A 93 -4.23 -3.92 2.25
N THR A 94 -5.58 -3.96 2.23
CA THR A 94 -6.38 -2.91 2.89
C THR A 94 -6.12 -2.87 4.39
N ALA A 95 -6.05 -4.03 5.06
CA ALA A 95 -5.78 -4.09 6.49
C ALA A 95 -4.39 -3.55 6.86
N ILE A 96 -3.35 -3.83 6.06
CA ILE A 96 -2.02 -3.26 6.26
C ILE A 96 -2.04 -1.74 6.10
N ALA A 97 -2.74 -1.23 5.09
CA ALA A 97 -2.86 0.20 4.85
C ALA A 97 -3.60 0.88 6.02
N GLU A 98 -4.75 0.37 6.44
CA GLU A 98 -5.53 0.88 7.58
C GLU A 98 -4.71 0.90 8.88
N HIS A 99 -4.01 -0.20 9.20
CA HIS A 99 -3.17 -0.28 10.39
C HIS A 99 -2.07 0.79 10.41
N ASN A 100 -1.55 1.15 9.24
CA ASN A 100 -0.51 2.18 9.09
C ASN A 100 -1.08 3.58 8.81
N SER A 101 -2.38 3.80 8.96
CA SER A 101 -3.04 5.09 8.66
C SER A 101 -2.81 5.57 7.23
N ILE A 102 -2.74 4.63 6.28
CA ILE A 102 -2.64 4.86 4.85
C ILE A 102 -4.02 4.64 4.24
N LEU A 103 -4.51 5.57 3.41
CA LEU A 103 -5.81 5.40 2.76
C LEU A 103 -5.73 4.37 1.63
N PRO A 104 -6.45 3.22 1.73
CA PRO A 104 -6.54 2.28 0.62
C PRO A 104 -7.48 2.82 -0.46
N ILE A 105 -7.05 2.70 -1.72
CA ILE A 105 -7.83 3.05 -2.90
C ILE A 105 -7.92 1.81 -3.79
N ILE A 106 -9.12 1.38 -4.09
CA ILE A 106 -9.35 0.16 -4.86
C ILE A 106 -9.44 0.48 -6.34
N VAL A 107 -8.67 -0.24 -7.15
CA VAL A 107 -8.70 -0.11 -8.60
C VAL A 107 -8.92 -1.47 -9.23
N ILE A 108 -10.09 -1.64 -9.83
CA ILE A 108 -10.49 -2.87 -10.52
C ILE A 108 -10.27 -2.66 -12.01
N THR A 109 -9.36 -3.44 -12.57
CA THR A 109 -8.96 -3.34 -13.98
C THR A 109 -9.61 -4.43 -14.83
N LYS A 110 -9.45 -4.31 -16.18
CA LYS A 110 -9.94 -5.29 -17.14
C LYS A 110 -11.45 -5.54 -17.04
N THR A 111 -12.21 -4.48 -16.82
CA THR A 111 -13.69 -4.55 -16.71
C THR A 111 -14.33 -5.00 -18.00
N ASP A 112 -13.65 -4.82 -19.14
CA ASP A 112 -14.01 -5.35 -20.46
C ASP A 112 -14.11 -6.88 -20.50
N LEU A 113 -13.35 -7.59 -19.63
CA LEU A 113 -13.39 -9.04 -19.58
C LEU A 113 -14.54 -9.59 -18.73
N ASP A 114 -15.00 -8.85 -17.71
CA ASP A 114 -16.10 -9.27 -16.83
C ASP A 114 -16.64 -8.06 -16.04
N LYS A 115 -17.59 -7.35 -16.64
CA LYS A 115 -18.18 -6.15 -16.03
C LYS A 115 -19.01 -6.51 -14.77
N THR A 116 -19.73 -7.62 -14.81
CA THR A 116 -20.56 -8.06 -13.68
C THR A 116 -19.68 -8.33 -12.46
N ALA A 117 -18.60 -9.09 -12.60
CA ALA A 117 -17.68 -9.34 -11.50
C ALA A 117 -17.00 -8.03 -11.01
N ALA A 118 -16.68 -7.11 -11.92
CA ALA A 118 -16.11 -5.81 -11.55
C ALA A 118 -17.08 -5.00 -10.68
N ASP A 119 -18.36 -4.95 -11.05
CA ASP A 119 -19.41 -4.23 -10.33
C ASP A 119 -19.66 -4.88 -8.94
N GLU A 120 -19.67 -6.21 -8.86
CA GLU A 120 -19.79 -6.94 -7.59
C GLU A 120 -18.61 -6.64 -6.65
N TYR A 121 -17.36 -6.68 -7.13
CA TYR A 121 -16.20 -6.31 -6.32
C TYR A 121 -16.25 -4.83 -5.91
N ALA A 122 -16.64 -3.94 -6.81
CA ALA A 122 -16.76 -2.52 -6.49
C ALA A 122 -17.81 -2.27 -5.40
N ALA A 123 -18.94 -2.98 -5.43
CA ALA A 123 -19.96 -2.87 -4.40
C ALA A 123 -19.42 -3.26 -3.02
N ILE A 124 -18.62 -4.35 -2.92
CA ILE A 124 -18.01 -4.78 -1.67
C ILE A 124 -17.18 -3.65 -1.04
N TYR A 125 -16.26 -3.07 -1.80
CA TYR A 125 -15.32 -2.08 -1.26
C TYR A 125 -15.95 -0.71 -1.05
N ARG A 126 -16.94 -0.32 -1.86
CA ARG A 126 -17.74 0.90 -1.65
C ARG A 126 -18.60 0.80 -0.38
N THR A 127 -19.14 -0.37 -0.06
CA THR A 127 -19.88 -0.60 1.20
C THR A 127 -18.98 -0.40 2.42
N VAL A 128 -17.70 -0.76 2.32
CA VAL A 128 -16.70 -0.50 3.38
C VAL A 128 -16.31 0.98 3.45
N GLY A 129 -16.58 1.77 2.40
CA GLY A 129 -16.26 3.20 2.33
C GLY A 129 -14.96 3.53 1.60
N TYR A 130 -14.33 2.59 0.92
CA TYR A 130 -13.11 2.86 0.16
C TYR A 130 -13.40 3.55 -1.18
N PRO A 131 -12.62 4.58 -1.57
CA PRO A 131 -12.60 5.06 -2.94
C PRO A 131 -12.33 3.90 -3.89
N THR A 132 -13.26 3.67 -4.84
CA THR A 132 -13.23 2.48 -5.68
C THR A 132 -13.51 2.84 -7.14
N PHE A 133 -12.53 2.54 -7.99
CA PHE A 133 -12.54 2.80 -9.42
C PHE A 133 -12.60 1.50 -10.20
N VAL A 134 -13.37 1.52 -11.28
CA VAL A 134 -13.45 0.42 -12.25
C VAL A 134 -12.91 0.92 -13.58
N THR A 135 -11.93 0.21 -14.15
CA THR A 135 -11.21 0.68 -15.33
C THR A 135 -10.99 -0.41 -16.37
N SER A 136 -10.97 -0.02 -17.63
CA SER A 136 -10.46 -0.83 -18.72
C SER A 136 -9.47 -0.02 -19.56
N SER A 137 -8.22 -0.49 -19.62
CA SER A 137 -7.22 0.12 -20.50
C SER A 137 -7.49 -0.16 -21.98
N GLU A 138 -8.31 -1.16 -22.31
CA GLU A 138 -8.70 -1.50 -23.67
C GLU A 138 -9.72 -0.50 -24.22
N SER A 139 -10.74 -0.15 -23.42
CA SER A 139 -11.79 0.80 -23.82
C SER A 139 -11.55 2.23 -23.37
N GLY A 140 -10.61 2.47 -22.46
CA GLY A 140 -10.39 3.75 -21.80
C GLY A 140 -11.39 4.07 -20.67
N GLU A 141 -12.36 3.17 -20.39
CA GLU A 141 -13.37 3.36 -19.36
C GLU A 141 -12.72 3.58 -17.98
N GLY A 142 -13.20 4.58 -17.23
CA GLY A 142 -12.79 4.89 -15.87
C GLY A 142 -11.39 5.49 -15.71
N THR A 143 -10.61 5.62 -16.78
CA THR A 143 -9.23 6.16 -16.70
C THR A 143 -9.23 7.63 -16.34
N ASP A 144 -10.16 8.42 -16.88
CA ASP A 144 -10.25 9.86 -16.60
C ASP A 144 -10.71 10.14 -15.16
N GLU A 145 -11.60 9.31 -14.60
CA GLU A 145 -12.06 9.44 -13.22
C GLU A 145 -10.91 9.23 -12.23
N ILE A 146 -10.14 8.15 -12.40
CA ILE A 146 -8.99 7.87 -11.52
C ILE A 146 -7.89 8.93 -11.72
N LYS A 147 -7.68 9.43 -12.94
CA LYS A 147 -6.73 10.51 -13.21
C LYS A 147 -7.12 11.81 -12.51
N ALA A 148 -8.39 12.18 -12.55
CA ALA A 148 -8.92 13.35 -11.84
C ALA A 148 -8.74 13.19 -10.33
N TYR A 149 -9.09 12.04 -9.77
CA TYR A 149 -8.91 11.74 -8.35
C TYR A 149 -7.43 11.82 -7.93
N ILE A 150 -6.53 11.22 -8.69
CA ILE A 150 -5.09 11.30 -8.42
C ILE A 150 -4.62 12.76 -8.44
N SER A 151 -5.06 13.56 -9.43
CA SER A 151 -4.71 14.98 -9.52
C SER A 151 -5.22 15.80 -8.34
N GLU A 152 -6.32 15.38 -7.71
CA GLU A 152 -6.88 16.00 -6.51
C GLU A 152 -6.07 15.65 -5.26
N VAL A 153 -5.77 14.36 -5.05
CA VAL A 153 -5.17 13.88 -3.80
C VAL A 153 -3.65 13.94 -3.79
N MET A 154 -3.00 13.91 -4.96
CA MET A 154 -1.54 13.94 -5.09
C MET A 154 -1.01 15.37 -5.19
N ARG A 155 -1.23 16.15 -4.13
CA ARG A 155 -0.76 17.54 -3.98
C ARG A 155 0.07 17.63 -2.69
N ASP A 156 0.73 18.75 -2.51
CA ASP A 156 1.40 19.14 -1.26
C ASP A 156 2.38 18.08 -0.70
N GLY A 157 3.07 17.38 -1.59
CA GLY A 157 4.04 16.36 -1.21
C GLY A 157 3.43 15.01 -0.83
N ALA A 158 2.14 14.78 -1.07
CA ALA A 158 1.50 13.48 -0.80
C ALA A 158 2.19 12.34 -1.56
N THR A 159 2.34 11.20 -0.90
CA THR A 159 3.03 10.02 -1.45
C THR A 159 2.05 8.87 -1.68
N ALA A 160 2.07 8.31 -2.87
CA ALA A 160 1.27 7.14 -3.24
C ALA A 160 2.13 5.96 -3.69
N ALA A 161 1.61 4.75 -3.49
CA ALA A 161 2.16 3.53 -4.05
C ALA A 161 1.07 2.68 -4.71
N PHE A 162 1.46 1.84 -5.68
CA PHE A 162 0.56 0.92 -6.36
C PHE A 162 0.92 -0.53 -6.00
N ALA A 163 -0.04 -1.25 -5.40
CA ALA A 163 0.07 -2.65 -5.06
C ALA A 163 -0.84 -3.52 -5.93
N GLY A 164 -0.47 -4.77 -6.15
CA GLY A 164 -1.31 -5.71 -6.91
C GLY A 164 -0.50 -6.84 -7.55
N ALA A 165 -1.15 -7.96 -7.80
CA ALA A 165 -0.53 -9.16 -8.36
C ALA A 165 0.06 -8.92 -9.77
N SER A 166 0.94 -9.82 -10.21
CA SER A 166 1.45 -9.78 -11.58
C SER A 166 0.32 -10.02 -12.59
N GLY A 167 0.35 -9.29 -13.71
CA GLY A 167 -0.62 -9.47 -14.79
C GLY A 167 -1.99 -8.83 -14.58
N VAL A 168 -2.23 -8.13 -13.47
CA VAL A 168 -3.50 -7.42 -13.22
C VAL A 168 -3.68 -6.15 -14.07
N GLY A 169 -2.69 -5.73 -14.83
CA GLY A 169 -2.78 -4.51 -15.64
C GLY A 169 -2.19 -3.26 -14.99
N LYS A 170 -1.49 -3.40 -13.87
CA LYS A 170 -0.90 -2.26 -13.11
C LYS A 170 0.02 -1.39 -13.98
N SER A 171 0.96 -2.00 -14.71
CA SER A 171 1.89 -1.24 -15.58
C SER A 171 1.15 -0.54 -16.72
N THR A 172 0.14 -1.16 -17.29
CA THR A 172 -0.69 -0.57 -18.35
C THR A 172 -1.47 0.64 -17.80
N LEU A 173 -2.05 0.49 -16.61
CA LEU A 173 -2.74 1.59 -15.93
C LEU A 173 -1.78 2.74 -15.61
N LEU A 174 -0.61 2.45 -15.03
CA LEU A 174 0.39 3.47 -14.71
C LEU A 174 0.86 4.23 -15.95
N ASN A 175 1.07 3.54 -17.07
CA ASN A 175 1.44 4.19 -18.33
C ASN A 175 0.32 5.09 -18.89
N ALA A 176 -0.96 4.71 -18.68
CA ALA A 176 -2.09 5.54 -19.08
C ALA A 176 -2.25 6.79 -18.18
N LEU A 177 -1.99 6.63 -16.88
CA LEU A 177 -2.10 7.71 -15.90
C LEU A 177 -0.91 8.69 -15.97
N PHE A 178 0.29 8.15 -16.18
CA PHE A 178 1.55 8.87 -16.13
C PHE A 178 2.41 8.55 -17.36
N PRO A 179 2.06 9.04 -18.56
CA PRO A 179 2.75 8.71 -19.79
C PRO A 179 4.23 9.10 -19.78
N ASP A 180 4.58 10.17 -19.09
CA ASP A 180 5.96 10.66 -18.95
C ASP A 180 6.83 9.77 -18.05
N LEU A 181 6.22 8.98 -17.14
CA LEU A 181 6.90 7.97 -16.33
C LEU A 181 7.08 6.62 -17.07
N SER A 182 6.43 6.42 -18.21
CA SER A 182 6.46 5.15 -18.95
C SER A 182 7.86 4.72 -19.36
N LEU A 183 8.75 5.65 -19.62
CA LEU A 183 10.16 5.39 -19.96
C LEU A 183 10.92 4.73 -18.79
N ALA A 184 10.67 5.17 -17.56
CA ALA A 184 11.27 4.60 -16.37
C ALA A 184 10.71 3.20 -16.05
N THR A 185 9.39 3.03 -16.13
CA THR A 185 8.72 1.74 -15.85
C THR A 185 9.04 0.67 -16.88
N SER A 186 9.24 1.03 -18.17
CA SER A 186 9.60 0.08 -19.23
C SER A 186 11.02 -0.45 -19.09
N GLU A 187 11.97 0.34 -18.61
CA GLU A 187 13.34 -0.12 -18.33
C GLU A 187 13.38 -1.06 -17.11
N ILE A 188 12.59 -0.77 -16.07
CA ILE A 188 12.49 -1.59 -14.86
C ILE A 188 11.85 -2.95 -15.19
N SER A 189 10.75 -2.98 -15.95
CA SER A 189 10.10 -4.22 -16.38
C SER A 189 11.05 -5.09 -17.23
N ARG A 190 11.82 -4.51 -18.15
CA ARG A 190 12.82 -5.23 -18.97
C ARG A 190 14.02 -5.75 -18.18
N LYS A 191 14.41 -5.08 -17.09
CA LYS A 191 15.49 -5.55 -16.19
C LYS A 191 15.04 -6.73 -15.33
N ILE A 192 13.76 -6.74 -14.90
CA ILE A 192 13.18 -7.83 -14.12
C ILE A 192 13.06 -9.12 -14.96
N GLU A 193 12.68 -9.02 -16.24
CA GLU A 193 12.60 -10.17 -17.15
C GLU A 193 13.96 -10.84 -17.45
N ARG A 194 15.09 -10.16 -17.24
CA ARG A 194 16.43 -10.70 -17.52
C ARG A 194 17.11 -11.44 -16.35
N GLY A 195 16.36 -11.83 -15.30
CA GLY A 195 16.81 -12.87 -14.35
C GLY A 195 18.03 -12.56 -13.50
N ARG A 196 18.41 -11.31 -13.28
CA ARG A 196 19.43 -10.95 -12.27
C ARG A 196 18.74 -10.65 -10.93
N HIS A 197 19.12 -11.35 -9.87
CA HIS A 197 18.81 -11.04 -8.47
C HIS A 197 19.39 -9.66 -8.08
N THR A 198 18.74 -8.57 -8.53
CA THR A 198 19.06 -7.23 -8.07
C THR A 198 18.10 -6.88 -6.95
N THR A 199 18.67 -6.50 -5.83
CA THR A 199 18.01 -5.97 -4.64
C THR A 199 16.90 -4.99 -5.06
N ARG A 200 15.67 -5.27 -4.65
CA ARG A 200 14.49 -4.49 -4.99
C ARG A 200 14.58 -3.15 -4.27
N HIS A 201 14.94 -2.09 -5.00
CA HIS A 201 15.05 -0.74 -4.46
C HIS A 201 13.73 -0.01 -4.70
N VAL A 202 13.23 0.66 -3.66
CA VAL A 202 12.14 1.62 -3.76
C VAL A 202 12.71 2.92 -4.33
N GLU A 203 11.99 3.56 -5.23
CA GLU A 203 12.31 4.88 -5.77
C GLU A 203 11.05 5.75 -5.78
N LEU A 204 11.17 7.03 -5.42
CA LEU A 204 10.09 8.02 -5.51
C LEU A 204 10.26 8.85 -6.77
N PHE A 205 9.19 9.00 -7.53
CA PHE A 205 9.09 9.88 -8.68
C PHE A 205 8.24 11.08 -8.32
N LEU A 206 8.76 12.28 -8.54
CA LEU A 206 8.00 13.51 -8.40
C LEU A 206 7.00 13.63 -9.56
N LEU A 207 5.75 13.89 -9.23
CA LEU A 207 4.68 14.15 -10.21
C LEU A 207 4.56 15.64 -10.49
N GLU A 208 4.06 16.03 -11.66
CA GLU A 208 3.85 17.43 -12.02
C GLU A 208 2.96 18.20 -11.03
N GLY A 209 2.02 17.51 -10.35
CA GLY A 209 1.16 18.07 -9.30
C GLY A 209 1.84 18.28 -7.94
N GLY A 210 3.14 17.93 -7.79
CA GLY A 210 3.90 18.07 -6.53
C GLY A 210 3.81 16.89 -5.58
N GLY A 211 3.09 15.81 -5.92
CA GLY A 211 3.06 14.57 -5.17
C GLY A 211 4.16 13.60 -5.61
N PHE A 212 4.30 12.50 -4.88
CA PHE A 212 5.32 11.47 -5.13
C PHE A 212 4.69 10.11 -5.41
N LEU A 213 5.14 9.46 -6.48
CA LEU A 213 4.78 8.09 -6.79
C LEU A 213 5.93 7.17 -6.39
N ALA A 214 5.65 6.20 -5.50
CA ALA A 214 6.61 5.19 -5.13
C ALA A 214 6.58 4.02 -6.14
N ASP A 215 7.70 3.77 -6.83
CA ASP A 215 7.91 2.50 -7.49
C ASP A 215 8.35 1.45 -6.48
N THR A 216 7.48 0.50 -6.26
CA THR A 216 7.63 -0.54 -5.25
C THR A 216 7.61 -1.91 -5.90
N PRO A 217 8.71 -2.34 -6.55
CA PRO A 217 8.78 -3.65 -7.15
C PRO A 217 8.61 -4.72 -6.07
N GLY A 218 7.54 -5.53 -6.21
CA GLY A 218 7.23 -6.62 -5.28
C GLY A 218 6.17 -6.31 -4.22
N PHE A 219 5.51 -5.16 -4.25
CA PHE A 219 4.27 -4.91 -3.48
C PHE A 219 3.11 -5.81 -3.98
N SER A 220 3.39 -6.70 -4.91
CA SER A 220 2.46 -7.67 -5.48
C SER A 220 2.32 -8.96 -4.66
N LEU A 221 3.30 -9.26 -3.80
CA LEU A 221 3.34 -10.48 -2.98
C LEU A 221 3.75 -10.08 -1.56
N ILE A 222 2.78 -9.72 -0.75
CA ILE A 222 2.98 -9.55 0.67
C ILE A 222 2.97 -10.95 1.27
N ASP A 223 4.13 -11.40 1.71
CA ASP A 223 4.28 -12.63 2.48
C ASP A 223 3.81 -12.36 3.92
N PHE A 224 2.50 -12.42 4.10
CA PHE A 224 1.83 -12.15 5.37
C PHE A 224 2.23 -13.18 6.45
N GLU A 225 2.64 -14.37 6.03
CA GLU A 225 3.09 -15.42 6.96
C GLU A 225 4.50 -15.11 7.49
N ARG A 226 5.32 -14.49 6.67
CA ARG A 226 6.74 -14.23 6.99
C ARG A 226 6.97 -12.95 7.79
N PHE A 227 6.11 -11.94 7.65
CA PHE A 227 6.29 -10.64 8.28
C PHE A 227 5.15 -10.33 9.24
N ASP A 228 5.48 -9.71 10.38
CA ASP A 228 4.51 -9.25 11.36
C ASP A 228 4.11 -7.81 11.03
N PHE A 229 3.05 -7.64 10.24
CA PHE A 229 2.54 -6.33 9.84
C PHE A 229 1.76 -5.65 10.97
N PHE A 230 1.06 -6.43 11.78
CA PHE A 230 0.32 -5.99 12.96
C PHE A 230 0.02 -7.19 13.89
N SER A 231 -0.34 -6.90 15.14
CA SER A 231 -0.66 -7.91 16.14
C SER A 231 -2.07 -8.48 15.96
N LEU A 232 -2.35 -9.59 16.66
CA LEU A 232 -3.70 -10.16 16.70
C LEU A 232 -4.72 -9.19 17.32
N ASP A 233 -4.27 -8.38 18.29
CA ASP A 233 -5.11 -7.45 19.02
C ASP A 233 -5.42 -6.19 18.19
N ASP A 234 -4.55 -5.83 17.23
CA ASP A 234 -4.75 -4.72 16.29
C ASP A 234 -5.66 -5.10 15.12
N LEU A 235 -5.84 -6.40 14.83
CA LEU A 235 -6.55 -6.87 13.65
C LEU A 235 -7.98 -6.30 13.51
N PRO A 236 -8.84 -6.26 14.58
CA PRO A 236 -10.17 -5.69 14.46
C PRO A 236 -10.16 -4.20 14.06
N LEU A 237 -9.11 -3.47 14.45
CA LEU A 237 -8.96 -2.05 14.16
C LEU A 237 -8.52 -1.81 12.70
N ALA A 238 -7.89 -2.81 12.08
CA ALA A 238 -7.45 -2.76 10.69
C ALA A 238 -8.57 -3.06 9.65
N PHE A 239 -9.78 -3.37 10.13
CA PHE A 239 -10.97 -3.56 9.30
C PHE A 239 -12.02 -2.50 9.70
N PRO A 240 -12.20 -1.40 8.93
CA PRO A 240 -13.07 -0.28 9.31
C PRO A 240 -14.51 -0.70 9.65
N GLU A 241 -15.06 -1.65 8.90
CA GLU A 241 -16.39 -2.20 9.06
C GLU A 241 -16.54 -3.01 10.37
N ILE A 242 -15.44 -3.55 10.91
CA ILE A 242 -15.41 -4.29 12.17
C ILE A 242 -15.05 -3.35 13.32
N ARG A 243 -14.11 -2.43 13.11
CA ARG A 243 -13.63 -1.45 14.11
C ARG A 243 -14.76 -0.73 14.83
N GLY A 244 -15.81 -0.30 14.09
CA GLY A 244 -16.98 0.37 14.66
C GLY A 244 -17.86 -0.51 15.56
N LEU A 245 -17.68 -1.83 15.53
CA LEU A 245 -18.46 -2.81 16.28
C LEU A 245 -17.68 -3.45 17.44
N VAL A 246 -16.41 -3.12 17.61
CA VAL A 246 -15.61 -3.60 18.74
C VAL A 246 -16.24 -3.15 20.06
N GLY A 247 -16.39 -4.09 21.00
CA GLY A 247 -17.05 -3.84 22.29
C GLY A 247 -18.58 -3.89 22.26
N SER A 248 -19.22 -4.07 21.08
CA SER A 248 -20.70 -4.16 20.95
C SER A 248 -21.23 -5.59 20.97
N CYS A 249 -20.38 -6.59 21.18
CA CYS A 249 -20.74 -7.99 21.28
C CYS A 249 -21.21 -8.36 22.69
N ARG A 250 -21.86 -9.52 22.82
CA ARG A 250 -22.27 -10.08 24.12
C ARG A 250 -21.07 -10.35 25.04
N TYR A 251 -19.95 -10.79 24.46
CA TYR A 251 -18.71 -11.10 25.18
C TYR A 251 -17.67 -10.01 24.92
N VAL A 252 -17.01 -9.53 25.98
CA VAL A 252 -16.03 -8.43 25.92
C VAL A 252 -14.80 -8.82 25.07
N ASP A 253 -14.42 -10.09 25.12
CA ASP A 253 -13.26 -10.67 24.43
C ASP A 253 -13.63 -11.35 23.09
N CYS A 254 -14.78 -11.00 22.53
CA CYS A 254 -15.26 -11.57 21.26
C CYS A 254 -14.28 -11.28 20.13
N ALA A 255 -13.74 -12.36 19.56
CA ALA A 255 -12.80 -12.28 18.43
C ALA A 255 -13.50 -12.18 17.06
N HIS A 256 -14.83 -12.17 16.99
CA HIS A 256 -15.67 -12.12 15.79
C HIS A 256 -15.44 -13.28 14.80
N VAL A 257 -15.00 -14.45 15.31
CA VAL A 257 -14.55 -15.58 14.46
C VAL A 257 -15.54 -16.74 14.44
N GLY A 258 -16.18 -17.05 15.56
CA GLY A 258 -17.00 -18.26 15.70
C GLY A 258 -18.37 -18.02 16.30
N GLU A 259 -18.62 -16.85 16.84
CA GLU A 259 -19.86 -16.50 17.52
C GLU A 259 -21.01 -16.27 16.53
N GLY A 260 -22.25 -16.64 16.92
CA GLY A 260 -23.44 -16.40 16.11
C GLY A 260 -23.97 -14.96 16.17
N ALA A 261 -24.96 -14.64 15.34
CA ALA A 261 -25.55 -13.31 15.24
C ALA A 261 -26.20 -12.84 16.56
N ASP A 262 -26.65 -13.74 17.42
CA ASP A 262 -27.22 -13.41 18.73
C ASP A 262 -26.15 -12.92 19.73
N GLU A 263 -24.90 -13.27 19.50
CA GLU A 263 -23.79 -13.03 20.44
C GLU A 263 -22.77 -12.02 19.89
N CYS A 264 -22.57 -11.99 18.57
CA CYS A 264 -21.57 -11.16 17.90
C CYS A 264 -22.20 -10.07 17.04
N ALA A 265 -21.85 -8.81 17.29
CA ALA A 265 -22.30 -7.67 16.52
C ALA A 265 -21.88 -7.74 15.05
N VAL A 266 -20.65 -8.24 14.77
CA VAL A 266 -20.15 -8.42 13.39
C VAL A 266 -20.97 -9.50 12.66
N ALA A 267 -21.23 -10.66 13.30
CA ALA A 267 -22.05 -11.70 12.69
C ALA A 267 -23.48 -11.21 12.42
N ARG A 268 -24.05 -10.39 13.29
CA ARG A 268 -25.36 -9.76 13.09
C ARG A 268 -25.35 -8.78 11.93
N ALA A 269 -24.33 -7.92 11.83
CA ALA A 269 -24.19 -6.97 10.72
C ALA A 269 -24.04 -7.68 9.36
N VAL A 270 -23.36 -8.82 9.32
CA VAL A 270 -23.31 -9.67 8.11
C VAL A 270 -24.69 -10.24 7.78
N ALA A 271 -25.41 -10.77 8.78
CA ALA A 271 -26.74 -11.33 8.57
C ALA A 271 -27.76 -10.27 8.07
N ASN A 272 -27.57 -9.02 8.46
CA ASN A 272 -28.37 -7.88 8.00
C ASN A 272 -27.92 -7.31 6.63
N GLY A 273 -26.81 -7.79 6.07
CA GLY A 273 -26.24 -7.28 4.82
C GLY A 273 -25.51 -5.92 4.96
N GLU A 274 -25.21 -5.50 6.18
CA GLU A 274 -24.48 -4.25 6.48
C GLU A 274 -22.98 -4.39 6.22
N ILE A 275 -22.42 -5.58 6.43
CA ILE A 275 -21.03 -5.92 6.15
C ILE A 275 -20.97 -7.05 5.12
N PRO A 276 -20.18 -6.91 4.05
CA PRO A 276 -19.98 -7.98 3.09
C PRO A 276 -19.38 -9.23 3.75
N GLU A 277 -19.98 -10.40 3.53
CA GLU A 277 -19.51 -11.67 4.11
C GLU A 277 -18.07 -12.01 3.71
N SER A 278 -17.67 -11.68 2.47
CA SER A 278 -16.32 -11.90 1.96
C SER A 278 -15.26 -11.18 2.82
N ARG A 279 -15.55 -9.97 3.28
CA ARG A 279 -14.66 -9.19 4.15
C ARG A 279 -14.46 -9.87 5.51
N VAL A 280 -15.54 -10.35 6.12
CA VAL A 280 -15.46 -11.08 7.39
C VAL A 280 -14.78 -12.44 7.21
N ALA A 281 -14.96 -13.10 6.06
CA ALA A 281 -14.23 -14.32 5.73
C ALA A 281 -12.71 -14.06 5.66
N SER A 282 -12.27 -12.99 5.00
CA SER A 282 -10.87 -12.56 4.96
C SER A 282 -10.34 -12.21 6.35
N TYR A 283 -11.09 -11.45 7.15
CA TYR A 283 -10.75 -11.15 8.55
C TYR A 283 -10.48 -12.44 9.35
N ARG A 284 -11.40 -13.41 9.28
CA ARG A 284 -11.29 -14.69 9.98
C ARG A 284 -10.07 -15.50 9.52
N SER A 285 -9.73 -15.46 8.24
CA SER A 285 -8.54 -16.11 7.69
C SER A 285 -7.26 -15.48 8.24
N VAL A 286 -7.17 -14.13 8.23
CA VAL A 286 -6.05 -13.40 8.81
C VAL A 286 -5.90 -13.68 10.31
N TRP A 287 -7.01 -13.66 11.05
CA TRP A 287 -7.02 -13.95 12.47
C TRP A 287 -6.45 -15.34 12.79
N ARG A 288 -6.86 -16.39 12.03
CA ARG A 288 -6.33 -17.73 12.20
C ARG A 288 -4.82 -17.79 11.94
N THR A 289 -4.35 -17.09 10.91
CA THR A 289 -2.92 -17.01 10.58
C THR A 289 -2.12 -16.35 11.71
N LEU A 290 -2.59 -15.22 12.25
CA LEU A 290 -1.93 -14.53 13.36
C LEU A 290 -1.97 -15.33 14.65
N LYS A 291 -3.09 -16.00 14.95
CA LYS A 291 -3.23 -16.87 16.12
C LYS A 291 -2.28 -18.05 16.06
N ALA A 292 -2.11 -18.66 14.89
CA ALA A 292 -1.16 -19.75 14.71
C ALA A 292 0.29 -19.29 14.97
N LYS A 293 0.68 -18.10 14.52
CA LYS A 293 2.01 -17.52 14.81
C LYS A 293 2.23 -17.31 16.32
N LYS A 294 1.22 -16.79 17.05
CA LYS A 294 1.32 -16.52 18.51
C LYS A 294 1.46 -17.82 19.33
N GLY A 295 1.07 -18.97 18.79
CA GLY A 295 1.22 -20.28 19.43
C GLY A 295 2.58 -20.95 19.25
N TYR A 296 3.48 -20.38 18.43
CA TYR A 296 4.84 -20.87 18.19
C TYR A 296 5.93 -20.04 18.90
N ASN A 297 5.57 -18.96 19.57
CA ASN A 297 6.39 -18.13 20.44
C ASN A 297 6.04 -18.39 21.90
#